data_227cd9ce0f1c64e2810a49239eb2f5d2
#
_entry.id   227cd9ce0f1c64e2810a49239eb2f5d2
#
_cell.length_a   1.000
_cell.length_b   1.000
_cell.length_c   1.000
_cell.angle_alpha   90.00
_cell.angle_beta   90.00
_cell.angle_gamma   90.00
#
_symmetry.space_group_name_H-M   'P 1'
#
loop_
_entity.id
_entity.type
_entity.pdbx_description
1 polymer ?
#
loop_
_entity_poly.entity_id
_entity_poly.type
_entity_poly.pdbx_seq_one_letter_code
_entity_poly.pdbx_strand_id
1 'polypeptide(L)'
;MKYKKLFIGCLTALTLFTVSTYSQNTTVFAEETAVSGTYVSDSKEAIINRINEIRKEAYEEGLVDRYVPIKWSTALEKIAEIRSVEASVLLAHSRPNGESDPFSIVKDNVRSYGENLAWNRSGVLEGIEYFYGEKAAYVRSKVNNQPLEVGEQTGHYWNLIRPDFTHTALVAFQQDGKGIITAQAFTNTEWLKANGFDSNLEENYLGKNGSATVNVEMSGEASKISTSKGNYRSFRTAFKATTSNKVLNGWENRQYYKNGEKVISQWIYDANYSSWFYLDENGEYLENTWKGDYYLEAGGYMASGEWVYDSNYQNWFYLHGNGKYARDYWQDSYYLGQNGALARDTWIGSYYVDSTGKWNPEM
;
A
#
# COMPACT_ATOMS: atom_id res chain seq x y z
N MET A 1 -40.77 53.27 68.98
CA MET A 1 -41.54 52.29 68.22
C MET A 1 -40.72 51.89 67.02
N LYS A 2 -40.17 50.67 67.01
CA LYS A 2 -39.27 50.19 65.93
C LYS A 2 -40.03 49.08 65.17
N TYR A 3 -40.25 49.32 63.89
CA TYR A 3 -40.81 48.33 63.00
C TYR A 3 -39.73 47.36 62.57
N LYS A 4 -39.91 46.08 62.85
CA LYS A 4 -39.10 44.99 62.26
C LYS A 4 -39.71 44.58 60.90
N LYS A 5 -38.92 44.72 59.84
CA LYS A 5 -39.27 44.19 58.54
C LYS A 5 -38.90 42.71 58.52
N LEU A 6 -39.87 41.90 58.19
CA LEU A 6 -39.73 40.43 57.94
C LEU A 6 -39.28 40.25 56.53
N PHE A 7 -38.11 39.65 56.31
CA PHE A 7 -37.68 39.22 54.99
C PHE A 7 -38.08 37.75 54.81
N ILE A 8 -38.99 37.49 53.87
CA ILE A 8 -39.31 36.15 53.40
C ILE A 8 -38.31 35.81 52.31
N GLY A 9 -37.38 34.91 52.62
CA GLY A 9 -36.47 34.35 51.66
C GLY A 9 -37.15 33.25 50.84
N CYS A 10 -37.29 33.48 49.55
CA CYS A 10 -37.74 32.47 48.61
C CYS A 10 -36.54 31.54 48.29
N LEU A 11 -36.59 30.32 48.80
CA LEU A 11 -35.60 29.29 48.50
C LEU A 11 -35.95 28.64 47.14
N THR A 12 -35.32 29.08 46.08
CA THR A 12 -35.38 28.37 44.79
C THR A 12 -34.41 27.18 44.83
N ALA A 13 -34.98 25.99 44.92
CA ALA A 13 -34.22 24.75 44.77
C ALA A 13 -33.75 24.61 43.31
N LEU A 14 -32.45 24.81 43.11
CA LEU A 14 -31.81 24.53 41.85
C LEU A 14 -31.57 23.02 41.78
N THR A 15 -32.44 22.28 41.10
CA THR A 15 -32.19 20.89 40.74
C THR A 15 -31.13 20.83 39.64
N LEU A 16 -29.91 20.51 40.02
CA LEU A 16 -28.85 20.12 39.11
C LEU A 16 -29.21 18.77 38.47
N PHE A 17 -29.72 18.80 37.26
CA PHE A 17 -29.73 17.62 36.41
C PHE A 17 -28.30 17.34 35.98
N THR A 18 -27.64 16.40 36.64
CA THR A 18 -26.45 15.75 36.09
C THR A 18 -26.90 14.88 34.93
N VAL A 19 -26.72 15.38 33.71
CA VAL A 19 -26.77 14.53 32.51
C VAL A 19 -25.54 13.66 32.55
N SER A 20 -25.66 12.45 33.08
CA SER A 20 -24.69 11.37 32.81
C SER A 20 -24.72 11.06 31.33
N THR A 21 -23.79 11.64 30.59
CA THR A 21 -23.48 11.14 29.27
C THR A 21 -22.84 9.76 29.44
N TYR A 22 -23.66 8.74 29.39
CA TYR A 22 -23.17 7.39 29.09
C TYR A 22 -22.56 7.46 27.70
N SER A 23 -21.23 7.58 27.64
CA SER A 23 -20.49 7.19 26.45
C SER A 23 -20.73 5.70 26.27
N GLN A 24 -21.67 5.33 25.39
CA GLN A 24 -21.70 4.00 24.87
C GLN A 24 -20.41 3.85 24.05
N ASN A 25 -19.40 3.23 24.66
CA ASN A 25 -18.37 2.57 23.90
C ASN A 25 -19.10 1.46 23.11
N THR A 26 -19.57 1.79 21.91
CA THR A 26 -19.90 0.78 20.93
C THR A 26 -18.56 0.12 20.59
N THR A 27 -18.29 -1.02 21.21
CA THR A 27 -17.32 -1.97 20.71
C THR A 27 -17.79 -2.28 19.29
N VAL A 28 -17.12 -1.70 18.30
CA VAL A 28 -17.32 -2.05 16.91
C VAL A 28 -16.75 -3.46 16.81
N PHE A 29 -17.64 -4.45 16.86
CA PHE A 29 -17.24 -5.85 16.64
C PHE A 29 -16.67 -5.95 15.24
N ALA A 30 -15.49 -6.53 15.13
CA ALA A 30 -14.94 -6.89 13.84
C ALA A 30 -15.90 -7.90 13.20
N GLU A 31 -16.31 -7.64 11.97
CA GLU A 31 -17.16 -8.54 11.18
C GLU A 31 -16.25 -9.45 10.34
N GLU A 32 -16.48 -10.75 10.39
CA GLU A 32 -15.79 -11.68 9.51
C GLU A 32 -16.36 -11.61 8.09
N THR A 33 -15.49 -11.37 7.12
CA THR A 33 -15.82 -11.35 5.69
C THR A 33 -15.09 -12.47 4.98
N ALA A 34 -15.84 -13.33 4.30
CA ALA A 34 -15.26 -14.39 3.47
C ALA A 34 -14.66 -13.81 2.18
N VAL A 35 -13.38 -14.04 1.96
CA VAL A 35 -12.63 -13.60 0.79
C VAL A 35 -12.22 -14.82 -0.02
N SER A 36 -12.77 -14.96 -1.22
CA SER A 36 -12.42 -16.02 -2.15
C SER A 36 -11.34 -15.57 -3.13
N GLY A 37 -10.45 -16.49 -3.48
CA GLY A 37 -9.35 -16.22 -4.39
C GLY A 37 -8.41 -17.40 -4.54
N THR A 38 -7.24 -17.14 -5.08
CA THR A 38 -6.23 -18.16 -5.38
C THR A 38 -4.87 -17.72 -4.86
N TYR A 39 -4.21 -18.59 -4.09
CA TYR A 39 -2.80 -18.41 -3.76
C TYR A 39 -1.94 -18.78 -4.96
N VAL A 40 -0.92 -17.98 -5.21
CA VAL A 40 0.05 -18.18 -6.30
C VAL A 40 1.44 -18.25 -5.70
N SER A 41 2.10 -19.39 -5.83
CA SER A 41 3.45 -19.61 -5.28
C SER A 41 4.49 -19.75 -6.39
N ASP A 42 5.70 -19.30 -6.10
CA ASP A 42 6.93 -19.56 -6.84
C ASP A 42 7.83 -20.51 -6.04
N SER A 43 8.92 -21.00 -6.60
CA SER A 43 9.83 -21.87 -5.85
C SER A 43 10.57 -21.07 -4.77
N LYS A 44 10.71 -21.65 -3.57
CA LYS A 44 11.47 -21.05 -2.47
C LYS A 44 12.89 -20.66 -2.89
N GLU A 45 13.55 -21.53 -3.65
CA GLU A 45 14.89 -21.28 -4.15
C GLU A 45 14.94 -20.05 -5.05
N ALA A 46 14.00 -19.91 -5.99
CA ALA A 46 13.95 -18.77 -6.88
C ALA A 46 13.74 -17.47 -6.10
N ILE A 47 12.82 -17.47 -5.13
CA ILE A 47 12.52 -16.33 -4.27
C ILE A 47 13.75 -15.90 -3.45
N ILE A 48 14.34 -16.84 -2.71
CA ILE A 48 15.46 -16.54 -1.80
C ILE A 48 16.72 -16.19 -2.59
N ASN A 49 16.99 -16.87 -3.70
CA ASN A 49 18.13 -16.54 -4.56
C ASN A 49 17.99 -15.12 -5.10
N ARG A 50 16.82 -14.75 -5.61
CA ARG A 50 16.60 -13.40 -6.15
C ARG A 50 16.80 -12.31 -5.11
N ILE A 51 16.25 -12.50 -3.90
CA ILE A 51 16.46 -11.52 -2.80
C ILE A 51 17.93 -11.44 -2.40
N ASN A 52 18.62 -12.57 -2.31
CA ASN A 52 20.02 -12.59 -1.93
C ASN A 52 20.95 -12.03 -3.03
N GLU A 53 20.60 -12.16 -4.30
CA GLU A 53 21.26 -11.45 -5.40
C GLU A 53 21.14 -9.93 -5.22
N ILE A 54 19.93 -9.42 -4.97
CA ILE A 54 19.67 -8.00 -4.70
C ILE A 54 20.48 -7.50 -3.49
N ARG A 55 20.51 -8.28 -2.42
CA ARG A 55 21.26 -7.93 -1.19
C ARG A 55 22.77 -7.93 -1.43
N LYS A 56 23.27 -8.89 -2.21
CA LYS A 56 24.69 -8.97 -2.58
C LYS A 56 25.09 -7.79 -3.48
N GLU A 57 24.28 -7.48 -4.48
CA GLU A 57 24.44 -6.33 -5.36
C GLU A 57 24.53 -5.02 -4.54
N ALA A 58 23.59 -4.83 -3.61
CA ALA A 58 23.56 -3.64 -2.75
C ALA A 58 24.84 -3.52 -1.88
N TYR A 59 25.40 -4.63 -1.40
CA TYR A 59 26.66 -4.64 -0.69
C TYR A 59 27.85 -4.32 -1.60
N GLU A 60 27.91 -4.94 -2.78
CA GLU A 60 28.98 -4.70 -3.77
C GLU A 60 28.99 -3.25 -4.29
N GLU A 61 27.82 -2.62 -4.32
CA GLU A 61 27.68 -1.19 -4.66
C GLU A 61 27.89 -0.24 -3.46
N GLY A 62 28.14 -0.77 -2.27
CA GLY A 62 28.38 0.04 -1.06
C GLY A 62 27.12 0.72 -0.51
N LEU A 63 25.92 0.24 -0.86
CA LEU A 63 24.65 0.76 -0.36
C LEU A 63 24.34 0.28 1.07
N VAL A 64 24.97 -0.78 1.50
CA VAL A 64 24.95 -1.32 2.86
C VAL A 64 26.34 -1.69 3.32
N ASP A 65 26.59 -1.68 4.63
CA ASP A 65 27.90 -1.88 5.25
C ASP A 65 28.34 -3.35 5.32
N ARG A 66 27.42 -4.28 5.17
CA ARG A 66 27.70 -5.73 5.23
C ARG A 66 26.70 -6.53 4.41
N TYR A 67 27.15 -7.64 3.85
CA TYR A 67 26.29 -8.63 3.21
C TYR A 67 25.77 -9.63 4.25
N VAL A 68 24.45 -9.69 4.41
CA VAL A 68 23.75 -10.67 5.24
C VAL A 68 22.74 -11.41 4.36
N PRO A 69 23.03 -12.66 3.96
CA PRO A 69 22.05 -13.43 3.20
C PRO A 69 20.80 -13.65 4.05
N ILE A 70 19.64 -13.37 3.45
CA ILE A 70 18.36 -13.58 4.13
C ILE A 70 17.91 -15.03 3.99
N LYS A 71 17.22 -15.55 5.00
CA LYS A 71 16.71 -16.92 5.05
C LYS A 71 15.19 -16.92 5.05
N TRP A 72 14.61 -18.06 4.69
CA TRP A 72 13.19 -18.31 4.81
C TRP A 72 12.76 -18.51 6.26
N SER A 73 11.53 -18.15 6.60
CA SER A 73 10.88 -18.50 7.86
C SER A 73 9.47 -19.01 7.63
N THR A 74 9.17 -20.22 8.06
CA THR A 74 7.85 -20.84 8.02
C THR A 74 6.80 -19.99 8.75
N ALA A 75 7.16 -19.44 9.90
CA ALA A 75 6.27 -18.58 10.67
C ALA A 75 5.93 -17.27 9.95
N LEU A 76 6.94 -16.65 9.29
CA LEU A 76 6.71 -15.47 8.46
C LEU A 76 5.87 -15.78 7.21
N GLU A 77 5.99 -16.99 6.65
CA GLU A 77 5.13 -17.44 5.55
C GLU A 77 3.66 -17.45 5.97
N LYS A 78 3.35 -18.00 7.15
CA LYS A 78 1.99 -17.96 7.72
C LYS A 78 1.49 -16.52 7.98
N ILE A 79 2.39 -15.61 8.36
CA ILE A 79 2.06 -14.19 8.52
C ILE A 79 1.78 -13.55 7.16
N ALA A 80 2.66 -13.75 6.18
CA ALA A 80 2.51 -13.22 4.83
C ALA A 80 1.26 -13.79 4.13
N GLU A 81 0.89 -15.04 4.42
CA GLU A 81 -0.36 -15.65 3.95
C GLU A 81 -1.57 -14.83 4.38
N ILE A 82 -1.68 -14.51 5.67
CA ILE A 82 -2.78 -13.69 6.20
C ILE A 82 -2.72 -12.29 5.58
N ARG A 83 -1.54 -11.66 5.56
CA ARG A 83 -1.37 -10.30 5.07
C ARG A 83 -1.66 -10.15 3.58
N SER A 84 -1.35 -11.15 2.76
CA SER A 84 -1.68 -11.12 1.33
C SER A 84 -3.20 -11.10 1.10
N VAL A 85 -3.97 -11.83 1.91
CA VAL A 85 -5.45 -11.80 1.86
C VAL A 85 -5.99 -10.50 2.44
N GLU A 86 -5.52 -10.05 3.60
CA GLU A 86 -5.92 -8.77 4.19
C GLU A 86 -5.65 -7.60 3.24
N ALA A 87 -4.45 -7.56 2.63
CA ALA A 87 -4.08 -6.54 1.67
C ALA A 87 -4.84 -6.65 0.34
N SER A 88 -5.36 -7.83 -0.02
CA SER A 88 -6.27 -7.97 -1.17
C SER A 88 -7.63 -7.32 -0.94
N VAL A 89 -8.02 -7.13 0.30
CA VAL A 89 -9.24 -6.41 0.71
C VAL A 89 -8.93 -4.93 0.94
N LEU A 90 -7.85 -4.64 1.65
CA LEU A 90 -7.40 -3.29 1.98
C LEU A 90 -5.88 -3.21 1.76
N LEU A 91 -5.45 -2.67 0.62
CA LEU A 91 -4.02 -2.51 0.31
C LEU A 91 -3.41 -1.38 1.16
N ALA A 92 -3.05 -1.72 2.36
CA ALA A 92 -2.44 -0.83 3.34
C ALA A 92 -1.58 -1.63 4.33
N HIS A 93 -0.62 -0.97 4.97
CA HIS A 93 0.12 -1.58 6.08
C HIS A 93 -0.75 -1.75 7.33
N SER A 94 -1.78 -0.91 7.52
CA SER A 94 -2.79 -1.13 8.57
C SER A 94 -3.63 -2.38 8.27
N ARG A 95 -4.03 -3.07 9.33
CA ARG A 95 -4.88 -4.26 9.22
C ARG A 95 -6.36 -3.87 9.05
N PRO A 96 -7.16 -4.63 8.27
CA PRO A 96 -8.57 -4.34 8.06
C PRO A 96 -9.43 -4.48 9.33
N ASN A 97 -8.98 -5.21 10.34
CA ASN A 97 -9.67 -5.36 11.62
C ASN A 97 -9.60 -4.11 12.51
N GLY A 98 -8.88 -3.07 12.09
CA GLY A 98 -8.75 -1.82 12.83
C GLY A 98 -7.63 -1.81 13.87
N GLU A 99 -6.81 -2.86 13.97
CA GLU A 99 -5.61 -2.85 14.81
C GLU A 99 -4.61 -1.81 14.31
N SER A 100 -4.10 -1.02 15.24
CA SER A 100 -3.13 0.04 14.93
C SER A 100 -1.71 -0.47 14.67
N ASP A 101 -1.37 -1.66 15.20
CA ASP A 101 -0.08 -2.31 14.97
C ASP A 101 -0.15 -3.20 13.71
N PRO A 102 0.50 -2.84 12.60
CA PRO A 102 0.52 -3.65 11.39
C PRO A 102 1.21 -5.00 11.58
N PHE A 103 2.01 -5.14 12.64
CA PHE A 103 2.79 -6.33 12.97
C PHE A 103 2.18 -7.14 14.13
N SER A 104 0.90 -6.96 14.43
CA SER A 104 0.20 -7.66 15.52
C SER A 104 0.01 -9.16 15.30
N ILE A 105 0.14 -9.64 14.04
CA ILE A 105 0.03 -11.07 13.75
C ILE A 105 1.24 -11.82 14.33
N VAL A 106 0.95 -12.81 15.17
CA VAL A 106 1.95 -13.74 15.72
C VAL A 106 1.62 -15.15 15.24
N LYS A 107 2.60 -15.83 14.69
CA LYS A 107 2.51 -17.26 14.31
C LYS A 107 3.72 -18.01 14.86
N ASP A 108 3.47 -19.18 15.43
CA ASP A 108 4.51 -20.02 16.03
C ASP A 108 5.44 -19.23 16.97
N ASN A 109 4.86 -18.36 17.78
CA ASN A 109 5.56 -17.42 18.66
C ASN A 109 6.61 -16.52 17.93
N VAL A 110 6.33 -16.15 16.68
CA VAL A 110 7.14 -15.24 15.84
C VAL A 110 6.28 -14.12 15.35
N ARG A 111 6.83 -12.90 15.30
CA ARG A 111 6.19 -11.72 14.65
C ARG A 111 7.09 -11.12 13.58
N SER A 112 6.50 -10.35 12.68
CA SER A 112 7.25 -9.53 11.75
C SER A 112 7.65 -8.18 12.37
N TYR A 113 8.69 -7.55 11.80
CA TYR A 113 9.15 -6.20 12.11
C TYR A 113 9.31 -5.35 10.85
N GLY A 114 8.89 -5.86 9.71
CA GLY A 114 8.86 -5.15 8.44
C GLY A 114 7.93 -5.85 7.47
N GLU A 115 7.38 -5.06 6.55
CA GLU A 115 6.45 -5.55 5.53
C GLU A 115 6.70 -4.80 4.22
N ASN A 116 6.63 -5.54 3.12
CA ASN A 116 6.45 -4.98 1.78
C ASN A 116 5.14 -5.50 1.21
N LEU A 117 4.41 -4.65 0.50
CA LEU A 117 3.17 -5.00 -0.19
C LEU A 117 3.25 -4.52 -1.64
N ALA A 118 2.95 -5.39 -2.59
CA ALA A 118 2.84 -5.05 -4.00
C ALA A 118 1.55 -5.58 -4.61
N TRP A 119 0.89 -4.75 -5.39
CA TRP A 119 -0.09 -5.19 -6.36
C TRP A 119 0.65 -5.54 -7.66
N ASN A 120 0.41 -6.73 -8.20
CA ASN A 120 1.08 -7.21 -9.41
C ASN A 120 0.17 -8.14 -10.24
N ARG A 121 0.72 -8.78 -11.28
CA ARG A 121 -0.05 -9.58 -12.24
C ARG A 121 0.31 -11.05 -12.26
N SER A 122 1.53 -11.42 -11.84
CA SER A 122 2.03 -12.78 -12.04
C SER A 122 2.44 -13.51 -10.74
N GLY A 123 2.67 -12.84 -9.63
CA GLY A 123 2.94 -13.50 -8.35
C GLY A 123 4.14 -12.97 -7.57
N VAL A 124 4.78 -13.85 -6.82
CA VAL A 124 5.79 -13.45 -5.81
C VAL A 124 7.03 -12.83 -6.44
N LEU A 125 7.56 -13.42 -7.51
CA LEU A 125 8.78 -12.93 -8.15
C LEU A 125 8.57 -11.54 -8.77
N GLU A 126 7.43 -11.31 -9.42
CA GLU A 126 7.11 -9.97 -9.93
C GLU A 126 6.97 -8.97 -8.78
N GLY A 127 6.37 -9.36 -7.66
CA GLY A 127 6.31 -8.52 -6.46
C GLY A 127 7.71 -8.08 -5.98
N ILE A 128 8.70 -8.98 -6.01
CA ILE A 128 10.09 -8.65 -5.68
C ILE A 128 10.68 -7.64 -6.66
N GLU A 129 10.39 -7.78 -7.97
CA GLU A 129 10.89 -6.83 -8.97
C GLU A 129 10.26 -5.43 -8.77
N TYR A 130 9.00 -5.33 -8.34
CA TYR A 130 8.41 -4.04 -7.94
C TYR A 130 9.17 -3.41 -6.77
N PHE A 131 9.51 -4.19 -5.75
CA PHE A 131 10.29 -3.69 -4.62
C PHE A 131 11.72 -3.28 -5.02
N TYR A 132 12.35 -4.06 -5.91
CA TYR A 132 13.66 -3.76 -6.48
C TYR A 132 13.64 -2.50 -7.35
N GLY A 133 12.55 -2.25 -8.06
CA GLY A 133 12.38 -1.08 -8.92
C GLY A 133 12.58 0.27 -8.21
N GLU A 134 12.47 0.32 -6.88
CA GLU A 134 12.75 1.52 -6.08
C GLU A 134 14.26 1.83 -5.92
N LYS A 135 15.17 0.95 -6.40
CA LYS A 135 16.60 1.10 -6.24
C LYS A 135 17.13 2.45 -6.73
N ALA A 136 16.72 2.89 -7.93
CA ALA A 136 17.20 4.15 -8.50
C ALA A 136 16.82 5.35 -7.63
N ALA A 137 15.57 5.36 -7.13
CA ALA A 137 15.10 6.38 -6.21
C ALA A 137 15.83 6.33 -4.87
N TYR A 138 16.10 5.13 -4.35
CA TYR A 138 16.88 4.93 -3.14
C TYR A 138 18.30 5.50 -3.27
N VAL A 139 19.03 5.13 -4.32
CA VAL A 139 20.39 5.62 -4.57
C VAL A 139 20.39 7.14 -4.71
N ARG A 140 19.49 7.70 -5.51
CA ARG A 140 19.38 9.14 -5.67
C ARG A 140 19.09 9.85 -4.35
N SER A 141 18.13 9.37 -3.58
CA SER A 141 17.68 10.03 -2.36
C SER A 141 18.62 9.79 -1.17
N LYS A 142 19.03 8.55 -0.93
CA LYS A 142 19.75 8.17 0.29
C LYS A 142 21.27 8.21 0.16
N VAL A 143 21.78 7.99 -1.05
CA VAL A 143 23.23 8.02 -1.32
C VAL A 143 23.65 9.40 -1.83
N ASN A 144 22.92 9.94 -2.81
CA ASN A 144 23.27 11.21 -3.45
C ASN A 144 22.60 12.44 -2.79
N ASN A 145 21.81 12.22 -1.73
CA ASN A 145 21.11 13.26 -0.97
C ASN A 145 20.24 14.18 -1.84
N GLN A 146 19.62 13.63 -2.88
CA GLN A 146 18.71 14.35 -3.77
C GLN A 146 17.26 14.06 -3.36
N PRO A 147 16.33 15.00 -3.55
CA PRO A 147 14.92 14.79 -3.20
C PRO A 147 14.31 13.69 -4.07
N LEU A 148 13.34 12.97 -3.50
CA LEU A 148 12.49 12.04 -4.25
C LEU A 148 11.65 12.83 -5.26
N GLU A 149 11.50 12.26 -6.45
CA GLU A 149 10.53 12.74 -7.42
C GLU A 149 9.11 12.28 -7.02
N VAL A 150 8.10 12.94 -7.63
CA VAL A 150 6.70 12.53 -7.44
C VAL A 150 6.53 11.06 -7.85
N GLY A 151 5.89 10.27 -7.01
CA GLY A 151 5.68 8.84 -7.22
C GLY A 151 6.81 7.93 -6.79
N GLU A 152 7.97 8.47 -6.45
CA GLU A 152 9.08 7.64 -6.03
C GLU A 152 8.98 7.24 -4.56
N GLN A 153 9.33 6.00 -4.31
CA GLN A 153 9.41 5.39 -2.98
C GLN A 153 10.79 4.74 -2.81
N THR A 154 11.16 4.45 -1.59
CA THR A 154 12.44 3.81 -1.26
C THR A 154 12.32 2.75 -0.17
N GLY A 155 11.13 2.63 0.43
CA GLY A 155 10.88 1.81 1.61
C GLY A 155 10.96 0.33 1.33
N HIS A 156 10.41 -0.10 0.20
CA HIS A 156 10.42 -1.53 -0.16
C HIS A 156 11.83 -2.00 -0.51
N TYR A 157 12.55 -1.22 -1.31
CA TYR A 157 13.95 -1.54 -1.63
C TYR A 157 14.83 -1.55 -0.37
N TRP A 158 14.67 -0.56 0.53
CA TRP A 158 15.37 -0.55 1.80
C TRP A 158 15.11 -1.82 2.63
N ASN A 159 13.86 -2.25 2.72
CA ASN A 159 13.51 -3.50 3.41
C ASN A 159 14.16 -4.73 2.76
N LEU A 160 14.30 -4.76 1.44
CA LEU A 160 14.99 -5.86 0.75
C LEU A 160 16.48 -5.94 1.14
N ILE A 161 17.17 -4.79 1.18
CA ILE A 161 18.65 -4.75 1.26
C ILE A 161 19.19 -4.59 2.68
N ARG A 162 18.41 -4.04 3.63
CA ARG A 162 18.93 -3.74 4.97
C ARG A 162 19.43 -4.99 5.68
N PRO A 163 20.68 -4.93 6.24
CA PRO A 163 21.32 -6.11 6.81
C PRO A 163 20.73 -6.54 8.16
N ASP A 164 19.88 -5.71 8.78
CA ASP A 164 19.22 -6.05 10.05
C ASP A 164 18.22 -7.19 9.91
N PHE A 165 17.52 -7.28 8.78
CA PHE A 165 16.61 -8.41 8.56
C PHE A 165 17.38 -9.68 8.22
N THR A 166 17.12 -10.73 9.00
CA THR A 166 17.77 -12.04 8.88
C THR A 166 16.88 -13.08 8.21
N HIS A 167 15.56 -12.92 8.33
CA HIS A 167 14.56 -13.85 7.77
C HIS A 167 13.43 -13.10 7.09
N THR A 168 12.87 -13.76 6.08
CA THR A 168 11.71 -13.27 5.33
C THR A 168 10.83 -14.44 4.89
N ALA A 169 9.62 -14.12 4.46
CA ALA A 169 8.79 -14.97 3.61
C ALA A 169 7.83 -14.10 2.79
N LEU A 170 7.41 -14.63 1.66
CA LEU A 170 6.48 -13.97 0.74
C LEU A 170 5.35 -14.91 0.36
N VAL A 171 4.16 -14.35 0.23
CA VAL A 171 2.98 -15.05 -0.29
C VAL A 171 2.23 -14.11 -1.22
N ALA A 172 1.75 -14.65 -2.33
CA ALA A 172 0.89 -13.93 -3.26
C ALA A 172 -0.53 -14.51 -3.25
N PHE A 173 -1.52 -13.63 -3.23
CA PHE A 173 -2.94 -13.98 -3.26
C PHE A 173 -3.69 -13.13 -4.30
N GLN A 174 -4.41 -13.80 -5.18
CA GLN A 174 -5.31 -13.20 -6.15
C GLN A 174 -6.75 -13.31 -5.63
N GLN A 175 -7.32 -12.23 -5.16
CA GLN A 175 -8.75 -12.21 -4.86
C GLN A 175 -9.56 -12.28 -6.16
N ASP A 176 -10.67 -13.03 -6.16
CA ASP A 176 -11.52 -13.20 -7.33
C ASP A 176 -11.94 -11.85 -7.93
N GLY A 177 -11.66 -11.70 -9.23
CA GLY A 177 -11.96 -10.48 -9.99
C GLY A 177 -11.01 -9.31 -9.76
N LYS A 178 -9.87 -9.53 -9.05
CA LYS A 178 -8.85 -8.51 -8.76
C LYS A 178 -7.46 -8.96 -9.18
N GLY A 179 -6.48 -8.06 -9.08
CA GLY A 179 -5.07 -8.39 -9.27
C GLY A 179 -4.47 -9.19 -8.12
N ILE A 180 -3.24 -9.57 -8.28
CA ILE A 180 -2.48 -10.34 -7.29
C ILE A 180 -1.85 -9.38 -6.28
N ILE A 181 -1.94 -9.70 -5.00
CA ILE A 181 -1.21 -9.02 -3.94
C ILE A 181 -0.08 -9.92 -3.45
N THR A 182 1.15 -9.44 -3.54
CA THR A 182 2.29 -10.05 -2.87
C THR A 182 2.54 -9.35 -1.55
N ALA A 183 2.51 -10.10 -0.46
CA ALA A 183 2.91 -9.65 0.86
C ALA A 183 4.24 -10.29 1.25
N GLN A 184 5.17 -9.48 1.71
CA GLN A 184 6.48 -9.91 2.24
C GLN A 184 6.59 -9.50 3.70
N ALA A 185 6.90 -10.43 4.56
CA ALA A 185 7.16 -10.21 5.97
C ALA A 185 8.64 -10.39 6.29
N PHE A 186 9.16 -9.57 7.21
CA PHE A 186 10.56 -9.61 7.63
C PHE A 186 10.70 -9.68 9.13
N THR A 187 11.78 -10.34 9.60
CA THR A 187 12.14 -10.31 11.02
C THR A 187 13.66 -10.36 11.22
N ASN A 188 14.05 -10.09 12.46
CA ASN A 188 15.41 -10.22 12.96
C ASN A 188 15.41 -11.13 14.20
N THR A 189 16.25 -12.14 14.21
CA THR A 189 16.30 -13.13 15.29
C THR A 189 16.70 -12.53 16.64
N GLU A 190 17.59 -11.52 16.64
CA GLU A 190 17.96 -10.81 17.88
C GLU A 190 16.82 -9.97 18.44
N TRP A 191 16.04 -9.33 17.55
CA TRP A 191 14.85 -8.56 17.97
C TRP A 191 13.75 -9.47 18.50
N LEU A 192 13.54 -10.63 17.88
CA LEU A 192 12.61 -11.64 18.40
C LEU A 192 13.01 -12.05 19.80
N LYS A 193 14.27 -12.47 19.99
CA LYS A 193 14.81 -12.89 21.28
C LYS A 193 14.70 -11.78 22.34
N ALA A 194 15.05 -10.54 21.99
CA ALA A 194 14.99 -9.40 22.90
C ALA A 194 13.56 -9.09 23.37
N ASN A 195 12.55 -9.48 22.60
CA ASN A 195 11.12 -9.25 22.89
C ASN A 195 10.39 -10.53 23.36
N GLY A 196 11.10 -11.60 23.67
CA GLY A 196 10.51 -12.83 24.22
C GLY A 196 9.82 -13.73 23.19
N PHE A 197 10.12 -13.54 21.89
CA PHE A 197 9.66 -14.40 20.81
C PHE A 197 10.68 -15.50 20.48
N ASP A 198 10.24 -16.51 19.73
CA ASP A 198 11.12 -17.56 19.26
C ASP A 198 12.08 -17.03 18.20
N SER A 199 13.38 -17.33 18.39
CA SER A 199 14.46 -16.92 17.50
C SER A 199 15.12 -18.11 16.77
N ASN A 200 14.74 -19.33 17.08
CA ASN A 200 15.12 -20.52 16.32
C ASN A 200 14.02 -20.82 15.30
N LEU A 201 14.17 -20.23 14.10
CA LEU A 201 13.12 -20.25 13.09
C LEU A 201 13.23 -21.48 12.21
N GLU A 202 12.09 -22.14 11.97
CA GLU A 202 12.00 -23.17 10.95
C GLU A 202 12.05 -22.54 9.56
N GLU A 203 12.78 -23.18 8.63
CA GLU A 203 12.99 -22.73 7.26
C GLU A 203 12.19 -23.56 6.23
N ASN A 204 11.19 -24.34 6.68
CA ASN A 204 10.35 -25.14 5.80
C ASN A 204 9.47 -24.24 4.93
N TYR A 205 9.40 -24.56 3.65
CA TYR A 205 8.52 -23.88 2.69
C TYR A 205 7.17 -24.57 2.64
N LEU A 206 6.09 -23.84 2.91
CA LEU A 206 4.72 -24.37 2.82
C LEU A 206 4.19 -24.31 1.39
N GLY A 207 4.58 -23.27 0.65
CA GLY A 207 4.31 -23.13 -0.78
C GLY A 207 2.83 -23.14 -1.12
N LYS A 208 2.03 -22.39 -0.35
CA LYS A 208 0.59 -22.41 -0.52
C LYS A 208 0.19 -21.99 -1.93
N ASN A 209 -0.62 -22.82 -2.59
CA ASN A 209 -1.07 -22.65 -3.96
C ASN A 209 -2.52 -23.15 -4.11
N GLY A 210 -3.26 -22.59 -5.08
CA GLY A 210 -4.62 -23.01 -5.39
C GLY A 210 -5.71 -22.18 -4.70
N SER A 211 -6.95 -22.49 -5.04
CA SER A 211 -8.13 -21.73 -4.59
C SER A 211 -8.39 -21.89 -3.10
N ALA A 212 -8.79 -20.79 -2.47
CA ALA A 212 -9.13 -20.75 -1.05
C ALA A 212 -10.25 -19.72 -0.80
N THR A 213 -11.01 -19.96 0.26
CA THR A 213 -11.86 -18.92 0.87
C THR A 213 -11.37 -18.70 2.29
N VAL A 214 -11.00 -17.48 2.62
CA VAL A 214 -10.37 -17.09 3.88
C VAL A 214 -11.27 -16.06 4.57
N ASN A 215 -11.53 -16.25 5.85
CA ASN A 215 -12.24 -15.25 6.64
C ASN A 215 -11.26 -14.16 7.08
N VAL A 216 -11.62 -12.91 6.79
CA VAL A 216 -10.88 -11.72 7.19
C VAL A 216 -11.71 -10.96 8.21
N GLU A 217 -11.13 -10.67 9.35
CA GLU A 217 -11.74 -9.78 10.34
C GLU A 217 -11.67 -8.34 9.83
N MET A 218 -12.81 -7.68 9.81
CA MET A 218 -12.93 -6.32 9.32
C MET A 218 -13.56 -5.42 10.37
N SER A 219 -12.98 -4.26 10.63
CA SER A 219 -13.66 -3.21 11.39
C SER A 219 -14.94 -2.79 10.65
N GLY A 220 -15.94 -2.28 11.37
CA GLY A 220 -17.22 -1.89 10.76
C GLY A 220 -17.10 -0.86 9.63
N GLU A 221 -16.01 -0.11 9.57
CA GLU A 221 -15.66 0.77 8.45
C GLU A 221 -15.11 -0.03 7.26
N ALA A 222 -14.21 -0.99 7.50
CA ALA A 222 -13.64 -1.82 6.44
C ALA A 222 -14.68 -2.75 5.80
N SER A 223 -15.65 -3.28 6.55
CA SER A 223 -16.71 -4.16 5.99
C SER A 223 -17.64 -3.41 5.04
N LYS A 224 -17.96 -2.15 5.30
CA LYS A 224 -18.73 -1.30 4.37
C LYS A 224 -18.03 -1.11 3.02
N ILE A 225 -16.71 -1.13 3.04
CA ILE A 225 -15.86 -1.00 1.88
C ILE A 225 -15.87 -2.29 1.05
N SER A 226 -15.76 -3.44 1.70
CA SER A 226 -15.73 -4.77 1.06
C SER A 226 -16.99 -5.09 0.26
N THR A 227 -18.16 -4.58 0.65
CA THR A 227 -19.45 -4.85 0.00
C THR A 227 -19.73 -3.97 -1.22
N SER A 228 -18.99 -2.88 -1.42
CA SER A 228 -19.14 -2.05 -2.61
C SER A 228 -18.49 -2.73 -3.81
N LYS A 229 -19.24 -2.94 -4.91
CA LYS A 229 -18.74 -3.52 -6.17
C LYS A 229 -17.83 -2.57 -6.96
N GLY A 230 -17.10 -1.69 -6.27
CA GLY A 230 -16.14 -0.77 -6.88
C GLY A 230 -14.79 -1.42 -7.12
N ASN A 231 -14.01 -0.86 -8.04
CA ASN A 231 -12.64 -1.25 -8.29
C ASN A 231 -11.84 -1.32 -6.99
N TYR A 232 -10.89 -2.26 -6.92
CA TYR A 232 -9.98 -2.46 -5.80
C TYR A 232 -9.39 -1.13 -5.23
N ARG A 233 -9.24 -0.12 -6.06
CA ARG A 233 -8.75 1.21 -5.70
C ARG A 233 -9.80 2.11 -5.02
N SER A 234 -11.09 1.88 -5.20
CA SER A 234 -12.14 2.66 -4.52
C SER A 234 -12.26 2.38 -3.02
N PHE A 235 -11.62 1.32 -2.54
CA PHE A 235 -11.63 0.97 -1.12
C PHE A 235 -10.78 1.88 -0.24
N ARG A 236 -9.93 2.70 -0.82
CA ARG A 236 -9.02 3.58 -0.07
C ARG A 236 -9.67 4.87 0.45
N THR A 237 -10.86 5.23 -0.02
CA THR A 237 -11.51 6.52 0.28
C THR A 237 -12.43 6.54 1.51
N ALA A 238 -12.68 5.41 2.17
CA ALA A 238 -13.74 5.32 3.17
C ALA A 238 -13.28 5.27 4.64
N PHE A 239 -12.01 5.49 4.94
CA PHE A 239 -11.57 5.57 6.35
C PHE A 239 -11.86 6.96 6.92
N LYS A 240 -13.05 7.14 7.49
CA LYS A 240 -13.43 8.32 8.23
C LYS A 240 -13.29 8.08 9.73
N ALA A 241 -12.31 8.70 10.36
CA ALA A 241 -12.19 8.71 11.81
C ALA A 241 -13.38 9.48 12.43
N THR A 242 -14.06 8.88 13.39
CA THR A 242 -15.09 9.54 14.19
C THR A 242 -14.45 10.66 15.03
N THR A 243 -14.91 11.86 14.80
CA THR A 243 -14.40 13.08 15.42
C THR A 243 -14.77 13.23 16.89
N SER A 244 -13.78 13.25 17.76
CA SER A 244 -13.73 14.14 18.92
C SER A 244 -12.94 15.39 18.49
N ASN A 245 -13.13 16.56 19.06
CA ASN A 245 -12.49 17.86 18.76
C ASN A 245 -10.97 17.82 18.44
N LYS A 246 -10.56 17.08 17.43
CA LYS A 246 -9.19 16.87 17.00
C LYS A 246 -8.93 17.72 15.76
N VAL A 247 -7.86 18.46 15.78
CA VAL A 247 -7.32 19.15 14.60
C VAL A 247 -7.26 18.15 13.44
N LEU A 248 -7.98 18.41 12.36
CA LEU A 248 -8.06 17.52 11.21
C LEU A 248 -6.66 17.28 10.63
N ASN A 249 -6.31 16.01 10.47
CA ASN A 249 -5.10 15.57 9.79
C ASN A 249 -5.44 14.34 8.95
N GLY A 250 -5.07 14.36 7.68
CA GLY A 250 -5.40 13.31 6.72
C GLY A 250 -6.69 13.59 5.94
N TRP A 251 -7.26 12.54 5.37
CA TRP A 251 -8.40 12.63 4.46
C TRP A 251 -9.72 12.85 5.17
N GLU A 252 -10.48 13.81 4.67
CA GLU A 252 -11.88 14.02 4.99
C GLU A 252 -12.65 14.19 3.66
N ASN A 253 -13.48 13.21 3.33
CA ASN A 253 -14.13 13.10 2.02
C ASN A 253 -13.08 13.04 0.88
N ARG A 254 -13.10 13.99 -0.05
CA ARG A 254 -12.15 14.11 -1.17
C ARG A 254 -10.98 15.06 -0.88
N GLN A 255 -10.88 15.58 0.35
CA GLN A 255 -9.96 16.65 0.74
C GLN A 255 -8.93 16.12 1.75
N TYR A 256 -7.73 16.68 1.71
CA TYR A 256 -6.67 16.33 2.67
C TYR A 256 -6.35 17.52 3.56
N TYR A 257 -6.20 17.25 4.84
CA TYR A 257 -5.91 18.25 5.86
C TYR A 257 -4.57 17.98 6.54
N LYS A 258 -3.84 19.04 6.84
CA LYS A 258 -2.61 18.99 7.63
C LYS A 258 -2.69 20.06 8.71
N ASN A 259 -2.62 19.63 9.98
CA ASN A 259 -2.77 20.51 11.16
C ASN A 259 -4.06 21.37 11.14
N GLY A 260 -5.15 20.81 10.62
CA GLY A 260 -6.44 21.49 10.52
C GLY A 260 -6.60 22.36 9.27
N GLU A 261 -5.55 22.59 8.49
CA GLU A 261 -5.60 23.36 7.25
C GLU A 261 -5.79 22.44 6.04
N LYS A 262 -6.67 22.85 5.16
CA LYS A 262 -6.90 22.12 3.89
C LYS A 262 -5.72 22.30 2.95
N VAL A 263 -5.22 21.19 2.44
CA VAL A 263 -4.16 21.16 1.43
C VAL A 263 -4.77 21.43 0.07
N ILE A 264 -4.20 22.38 -0.69
CA ILE A 264 -4.69 22.79 -2.03
C ILE A 264 -3.55 22.91 -3.03
N SER A 265 -3.85 22.70 -4.30
CA SER A 265 -2.96 22.93 -5.46
C SER A 265 -1.58 22.28 -5.33
N GLN A 266 -1.48 21.10 -4.73
CA GLN A 266 -0.20 20.42 -4.56
C GLN A 266 -0.32 18.91 -4.52
N TRP A 267 0.82 18.26 -4.73
CA TRP A 267 0.98 16.83 -4.55
C TRP A 267 1.15 16.49 -3.07
N ILE A 268 0.52 15.41 -2.66
CA ILE A 268 0.75 14.79 -1.36
C ILE A 268 1.08 13.30 -1.56
N TYR A 269 2.02 12.80 -0.79
CA TYR A 269 2.22 11.38 -0.64
C TYR A 269 1.56 10.93 0.66
N ASP A 270 0.66 9.97 0.57
CA ASP A 270 0.07 9.37 1.76
C ASP A 270 0.59 7.95 1.95
N ALA A 271 1.36 7.77 3.03
CA ALA A 271 2.00 6.49 3.34
C ALA A 271 0.97 5.38 3.64
N ASN A 272 -0.22 5.72 4.16
CA ASN A 272 -1.28 4.74 4.41
C ASN A 272 -1.84 4.16 3.10
N TYR A 273 -1.76 4.96 2.05
CA TYR A 273 -2.20 4.57 0.71
C TYR A 273 -1.05 4.18 -0.21
N SER A 274 0.19 4.37 0.25
CA SER A 274 1.39 4.15 -0.55
C SER A 274 1.28 4.76 -1.95
N SER A 275 0.67 5.95 -2.04
CA SER A 275 0.38 6.61 -3.32
C SER A 275 0.47 8.13 -3.22
N TRP A 276 0.71 8.74 -4.38
CA TRP A 276 0.62 10.17 -4.56
C TRP A 276 -0.78 10.57 -5.02
N PHE A 277 -1.21 11.75 -4.56
CA PHE A 277 -2.45 12.40 -4.91
C PHE A 277 -2.17 13.85 -5.26
N TYR A 278 -2.90 14.40 -6.21
CA TYR A 278 -2.86 15.82 -6.47
C TYR A 278 -4.17 16.47 -6.03
N LEU A 279 -4.07 17.45 -5.14
CA LEU A 279 -5.20 18.28 -4.70
C LEU A 279 -5.31 19.49 -5.62
N ASP A 280 -6.50 19.76 -6.12
CA ASP A 280 -6.81 20.94 -6.94
C ASP A 280 -6.89 22.23 -6.11
N GLU A 281 -7.32 23.30 -6.71
CA GLU A 281 -7.49 24.60 -6.05
C GLU A 281 -8.60 24.60 -4.99
N ASN A 282 -9.56 23.67 -5.07
CA ASN A 282 -10.61 23.46 -4.08
C ASN A 282 -10.17 22.50 -2.95
N GLY A 283 -8.99 21.90 -3.09
CA GLY A 283 -8.43 20.90 -2.18
C GLY A 283 -9.00 19.51 -2.41
N GLU A 284 -9.70 19.25 -3.51
CA GLU A 284 -10.18 17.93 -3.89
C GLU A 284 -9.14 17.19 -4.72
N TYR A 285 -8.98 15.87 -4.48
CA TYR A 285 -8.07 15.11 -5.31
C TYR A 285 -8.61 14.99 -6.75
N LEU A 286 -7.70 15.13 -7.72
CA LEU A 286 -8.00 14.84 -9.12
C LEU A 286 -8.10 13.33 -9.33
N GLU A 287 -8.97 12.90 -10.25
CA GLU A 287 -9.11 11.51 -10.66
C GLU A 287 -9.49 11.38 -12.14
N ASN A 288 -9.13 10.26 -12.76
CA ASN A 288 -9.36 9.95 -14.17
C ASN A 288 -8.86 11.07 -15.11
N THR A 289 -7.69 11.64 -14.79
CA THR A 289 -7.16 12.80 -15.53
C THR A 289 -5.64 12.91 -15.40
N TRP A 290 -5.07 13.71 -16.30
CA TRP A 290 -3.65 14.03 -16.30
C TRP A 290 -3.34 15.27 -15.47
N LYS A 291 -2.23 15.20 -14.75
CA LYS A 291 -1.60 16.38 -14.14
C LYS A 291 -0.13 16.44 -14.56
N GLY A 292 0.14 17.22 -15.59
CA GLY A 292 1.45 17.22 -16.24
C GLY A 292 1.77 15.85 -16.85
N ASP A 293 2.90 15.28 -16.46
CA ASP A 293 3.37 13.98 -16.95
C ASP A 293 2.72 12.77 -16.21
N TYR A 294 1.80 13.00 -15.27
CA TYR A 294 1.25 11.98 -14.38
C TYR A 294 -0.24 11.78 -14.61
N TYR A 295 -0.70 10.55 -14.52
CA TYR A 295 -2.12 10.22 -14.60
C TYR A 295 -2.66 9.86 -13.22
N LEU A 296 -3.79 10.50 -12.86
CA LEU A 296 -4.54 10.20 -11.65
C LEU A 296 -5.72 9.31 -12.02
N GLU A 297 -5.76 8.12 -11.46
CA GLU A 297 -6.83 7.17 -11.70
C GLU A 297 -8.06 7.42 -10.81
N ALA A 298 -9.09 6.61 -10.98
CA ALA A 298 -10.26 6.63 -10.11
C ALA A 298 -9.86 6.51 -8.64
N GLY A 299 -10.36 7.43 -7.80
CA GLY A 299 -9.96 7.55 -6.38
C GLY A 299 -8.72 8.41 -6.16
N GLY A 300 -8.18 9.04 -7.20
CA GLY A 300 -7.10 10.04 -7.13
C GLY A 300 -5.69 9.48 -7.05
N TYR A 301 -5.51 8.17 -7.26
CA TYR A 301 -4.20 7.52 -7.20
C TYR A 301 -3.38 7.85 -8.43
N MET A 302 -2.12 8.17 -8.21
CA MET A 302 -1.18 8.31 -9.32
C MET A 302 -0.83 6.93 -9.89
N ALA A 303 -1.10 6.73 -11.17
CA ALA A 303 -0.72 5.52 -11.90
C ALA A 303 0.80 5.37 -11.92
N SER A 304 1.30 4.15 -11.74
CA SER A 304 2.74 3.89 -11.61
C SER A 304 3.09 2.45 -11.98
N GLY A 305 4.02 2.28 -12.93
CA GLY A 305 4.48 0.98 -13.40
C GLY A 305 3.42 0.20 -14.19
N GLU A 306 2.51 0.89 -14.87
CA GLU A 306 1.33 0.26 -15.46
C GLU A 306 0.88 0.90 -16.76
N TRP A 307 0.05 0.17 -17.49
CA TRP A 307 -0.65 0.65 -18.66
C TRP A 307 -1.98 1.28 -18.30
N VAL A 308 -2.24 2.48 -18.81
CA VAL A 308 -3.48 3.22 -18.64
C VAL A 308 -4.12 3.46 -20.00
N TYR A 309 -5.40 3.11 -20.14
CA TYR A 309 -6.20 3.51 -21.28
C TYR A 309 -6.92 4.82 -20.95
N ASP A 310 -6.61 5.85 -21.70
CA ASP A 310 -7.32 7.11 -21.60
C ASP A 310 -8.41 7.23 -22.68
N SER A 311 -9.66 7.30 -22.26
CA SER A 311 -10.80 7.37 -23.16
C SER A 311 -10.89 8.69 -23.91
N ASN A 312 -10.32 9.78 -23.40
CA ASN A 312 -10.30 11.07 -24.08
C ASN A 312 -9.33 11.06 -25.26
N TYR A 313 -8.20 10.39 -25.11
CA TYR A 313 -7.22 10.19 -26.16
C TYR A 313 -7.48 8.92 -26.97
N GLN A 314 -8.41 8.07 -26.54
CA GLN A 314 -8.72 6.76 -27.14
C GLN A 314 -7.45 5.91 -27.38
N ASN A 315 -6.49 5.99 -26.44
CA ASN A 315 -5.19 5.35 -26.60
C ASN A 315 -4.65 4.86 -25.25
N TRP A 316 -3.67 3.96 -25.34
CA TRP A 316 -2.91 3.43 -24.24
C TRP A 316 -1.67 4.26 -23.99
N PHE A 317 -1.35 4.44 -22.72
CA PHE A 317 -0.14 5.07 -22.21
C PHE A 317 0.50 4.15 -21.20
N TYR A 318 1.83 4.17 -21.10
CA TYR A 318 2.54 3.46 -20.04
C TYR A 318 3.13 4.47 -19.06
N LEU A 319 2.85 4.26 -17.77
CA LEU A 319 3.44 5.05 -16.69
C LEU A 319 4.61 4.27 -16.11
N HIS A 320 5.80 4.87 -16.09
CA HIS A 320 6.96 4.30 -15.42
C HIS A 320 6.72 4.14 -13.91
N GLY A 321 7.57 3.37 -13.21
CA GLY A 321 7.47 3.20 -11.76
C GLY A 321 7.52 4.51 -10.95
N ASN A 322 8.04 5.59 -11.53
CA ASN A 322 8.01 6.94 -10.94
C ASN A 322 6.73 7.74 -11.29
N GLY A 323 5.76 7.12 -11.95
CA GLY A 323 4.49 7.70 -12.36
C GLY A 323 4.53 8.57 -13.61
N LYS A 324 5.70 8.88 -14.19
CA LYS A 324 5.77 9.64 -15.44
C LYS A 324 5.38 8.78 -16.63
N TYR A 325 4.62 9.33 -17.58
CA TYR A 325 4.33 8.60 -18.80
C TYR A 325 5.58 8.41 -19.66
N ALA A 326 5.67 7.22 -20.26
CA ALA A 326 6.73 6.87 -21.19
C ALA A 326 6.54 7.62 -22.52
N ARG A 327 7.64 8.10 -23.10
CA ARG A 327 7.67 8.73 -24.43
C ARG A 327 8.94 8.35 -25.15
N ASP A 328 8.88 8.18 -26.47
CA ASP A 328 9.98 7.69 -27.29
C ASP A 328 10.63 6.43 -26.67
N TYR A 329 9.79 5.49 -26.21
CA TYR A 329 10.20 4.41 -25.32
C TYR A 329 9.58 3.08 -25.73
N TRP A 330 10.38 2.02 -25.69
CA TRP A 330 9.92 0.65 -25.83
C TRP A 330 9.59 0.05 -24.45
N GLN A 331 8.33 -0.29 -24.25
CA GLN A 331 7.91 -1.14 -23.14
C GLN A 331 7.64 -2.54 -23.69
N ASP A 332 8.55 -3.47 -23.44
CA ASP A 332 8.54 -4.82 -24.02
C ASP A 332 8.48 -4.75 -25.55
N SER A 333 7.40 -5.23 -26.16
CA SER A 333 7.18 -5.22 -27.60
C SER A 333 6.31 -4.04 -28.08
N TYR A 334 6.10 -3.03 -27.27
CA TYR A 334 5.22 -1.90 -27.57
C TYR A 334 5.99 -0.57 -27.51
N TYR A 335 5.77 0.28 -28.48
CA TYR A 335 6.44 1.58 -28.54
C TYR A 335 5.48 2.72 -28.18
N LEU A 336 5.91 3.54 -27.25
CA LEU A 336 5.25 4.79 -26.88
C LEU A 336 5.91 5.93 -27.67
N GLY A 337 5.12 6.64 -28.48
CA GLY A 337 5.62 7.73 -29.30
C GLY A 337 5.98 8.96 -28.48
N GLN A 338 6.39 10.03 -29.17
CA GLN A 338 6.81 11.29 -28.52
C GLN A 338 5.71 11.92 -27.64
N ASN A 339 4.46 11.69 -27.98
CA ASN A 339 3.30 12.13 -27.19
C ASN A 339 2.89 11.14 -26.10
N GLY A 340 3.64 10.05 -25.92
CA GLY A 340 3.35 8.98 -24.97
C GLY A 340 2.29 7.97 -25.38
N ALA A 341 1.60 8.20 -26.51
CA ALA A 341 0.58 7.28 -26.98
C ALA A 341 1.19 6.02 -27.62
N LEU A 342 0.52 4.88 -27.43
CA LEU A 342 0.92 3.63 -28.06
C LEU A 342 0.89 3.76 -29.60
N ALA A 343 2.04 3.56 -30.23
CA ALA A 343 2.16 3.56 -31.69
C ALA A 343 1.53 2.29 -32.29
N ARG A 344 0.88 2.46 -33.46
CA ARG A 344 0.24 1.35 -34.18
C ARG A 344 0.39 1.54 -35.68
N ASP A 345 0.41 0.43 -36.43
CA ASP A 345 0.48 0.41 -37.89
C ASP A 345 1.58 1.34 -38.43
N THR A 346 2.76 1.31 -37.84
CA THR A 346 3.84 2.23 -38.20
C THR A 346 5.23 1.67 -38.00
N TRP A 347 6.22 2.28 -38.67
CA TRP A 347 7.62 1.98 -38.50
C TRP A 347 8.28 2.87 -37.45
N ILE A 348 9.00 2.26 -36.53
CA ILE A 348 9.88 2.91 -35.55
C ILE A 348 11.31 2.56 -35.89
N GLY A 349 11.94 3.40 -36.71
CA GLY A 349 13.21 3.05 -37.32
C GLY A 349 13.09 1.83 -38.23
N SER A 350 13.73 0.72 -37.88
CA SER A 350 13.66 -0.56 -38.59
C SER A 350 12.64 -1.56 -37.98
N TYR A 351 11.85 -1.15 -37.00
CA TYR A 351 10.88 -2.01 -36.31
C TYR A 351 9.45 -1.62 -36.70
N TYR A 352 8.68 -2.56 -37.22
CA TYR A 352 7.26 -2.32 -37.48
C TYR A 352 6.39 -2.75 -36.32
N VAL A 353 5.49 -1.88 -35.88
CA VAL A 353 4.44 -2.22 -34.92
C VAL A 353 3.11 -2.34 -35.65
N ASP A 354 2.38 -3.41 -35.35
CA ASP A 354 1.13 -3.77 -36.02
C ASP A 354 -0.08 -2.96 -35.49
N SER A 355 -1.28 -3.28 -35.94
CA SER A 355 -2.53 -2.61 -35.53
C SER A 355 -2.86 -2.78 -34.04
N THR A 356 -2.27 -3.76 -33.37
CA THR A 356 -2.39 -3.93 -31.91
C THR A 356 -1.35 -3.10 -31.15
N GLY A 357 -0.38 -2.53 -31.84
CA GLY A 357 0.75 -1.81 -31.30
C GLY A 357 1.95 -2.71 -30.99
N LYS A 358 1.88 -4.01 -31.28
CA LYS A 358 2.95 -4.95 -30.96
C LYS A 358 3.98 -4.98 -32.10
N TRP A 359 5.26 -5.02 -31.72
CA TRP A 359 6.35 -5.24 -32.68
C TRP A 359 6.16 -6.55 -33.45
N ASN A 360 6.22 -6.47 -34.77
CA ASN A 360 6.14 -7.61 -35.67
C ASN A 360 7.51 -7.87 -36.29
N PRO A 361 8.21 -8.97 -35.91
CA PRO A 361 9.53 -9.28 -36.43
C PRO A 361 9.51 -9.84 -37.87
N GLU A 362 8.33 -10.12 -38.45
CA GLU A 362 8.18 -10.69 -39.78
C GLU A 362 8.03 -9.63 -40.89
N MET A 363 7.94 -8.35 -40.50
CA MET A 363 7.85 -7.20 -41.40
C MET A 363 9.19 -6.49 -41.50
#